data_4532c5ae0277df952cc147bd81d2b9a5
#
_entry.id   4532c5ae0277df952cc147bd81d2b9a5
#
_cell.length_a   1.000
_cell.length_b   1.000
_cell.length_c   1.000
_cell.angle_alpha   90.00
_cell.angle_beta   90.00
_cell.angle_gamma   90.00
#
_symmetry.space_group_name_H-M   'P 1'
#
loop_
_entity.id
_entity.type
_entity.pdbx_description
1 polymer ?
#
loop_
_entity_poly.entity_id
_entity_poly.type
_entity_poly.pdbx_seq_one_letter_code
_entity_poly.pdbx_strand_id
1 'polypeptide(L)'
;MNKIKKVAIIGAGPAGLSAAYELAKAGYQVEIFESSNAVGGMAKTISLWGQLVDLGPHRFFSSDPRVNQLWLEIIGQNYSMVSRLTRIYYKKTFFDYPLKALNALFGLGIFQSTLCVTSYLHSKLFPQKNEATFDVWVSNRFGKRLFSIFFKSYSEKLWGISCQDLDADFAAQRIKKLSLYEAIKAAVFTGASKTKHKTLVDEFAYPHQGAGAVYDLMAEKITSLGGHIHFNAPVDSVILAKNIGEDPKIKSVSGEVLSFDHIISSMPITQLVGRMPVPDAIKDHANQLTFRNTILVYLQVEADSPFPDQWIYVHSADLQTGRITNFKNWVPSILNGQSETILCLEYWCYDSDPFWTMDESSLIAMATKEIHQTGLVADDQVKAGKVIRVPKCYPVYATGYRKHLEPVEKYLSDLPGLSVIGRYGAFKYNNQDHSILMGLLAAENISKGASHNLWDINTDYEYQESCRITATGLSWENQS
;
A
#
# COMPACT_ATOMS: atom_id res chain seq x y z
N MET A 1 17.10 -15.51 31.58
CA MET A 1 16.85 -15.39 30.14
C MET A 1 18.08 -14.77 29.51
N ASN A 2 18.73 -15.42 28.55
CA ASN A 2 19.81 -14.79 27.79
C ASN A 2 19.24 -13.60 27.05
N LYS A 3 19.89 -12.42 27.18
CA LYS A 3 19.51 -11.21 26.48
C LYS A 3 19.77 -11.42 24.99
N ILE A 4 18.75 -11.28 24.13
CA ILE A 4 18.90 -11.32 22.68
C ILE A 4 19.88 -10.23 22.26
N LYS A 5 20.93 -10.61 21.53
CA LYS A 5 22.01 -9.69 21.12
C LYS A 5 22.06 -9.51 19.60
N LYS A 6 21.74 -10.55 18.85
CA LYS A 6 21.86 -10.57 17.38
C LYS A 6 20.54 -10.89 16.73
N VAL A 7 20.03 -9.97 15.90
CA VAL A 7 18.73 -10.12 15.22
C VAL A 7 18.89 -10.03 13.71
N ALA A 8 18.36 -11.03 13.02
CA ALA A 8 18.26 -10.99 11.57
C ALA A 8 16.92 -10.37 11.13
N ILE A 9 16.98 -9.55 10.09
CA ILE A 9 15.80 -8.93 9.49
C ILE A 9 15.76 -9.32 8.01
N ILE A 10 14.67 -9.96 7.59
CA ILE A 10 14.47 -10.34 6.19
C ILE A 10 13.58 -9.31 5.52
N GLY A 11 14.18 -8.55 4.60
CA GLY A 11 13.57 -7.48 3.83
C GLY A 11 13.81 -6.08 4.42
N ALA A 12 14.32 -5.18 3.57
CA ALA A 12 14.63 -3.79 3.87
C ALA A 12 13.49 -2.82 3.43
N GLY A 13 12.25 -3.25 3.53
CA GLY A 13 11.08 -2.39 3.37
C GLY A 13 10.75 -1.60 4.64
N PRO A 14 9.66 -0.79 4.65
CA PRO A 14 9.26 0.04 5.80
C PRO A 14 9.21 -0.72 7.13
N ALA A 15 8.64 -1.92 7.14
CA ALA A 15 8.51 -2.73 8.35
C ALA A 15 9.86 -3.22 8.89
N GLY A 16 10.69 -3.82 8.00
CA GLY A 16 11.99 -4.36 8.39
C GLY A 16 12.96 -3.28 8.86
N LEU A 17 13.03 -2.15 8.13
CA LEU A 17 13.91 -1.04 8.50
C LEU A 17 13.48 -0.38 9.81
N SER A 18 12.18 -0.21 10.07
CA SER A 18 11.70 0.36 11.34
C SER A 18 12.03 -0.54 12.53
N ALA A 19 11.87 -1.86 12.36
CA ALA A 19 12.30 -2.81 13.39
C ALA A 19 13.81 -2.78 13.62
N ALA A 20 14.60 -2.76 12.54
CA ALA A 20 16.05 -2.72 12.58
C ALA A 20 16.58 -1.46 13.29
N TYR A 21 16.00 -0.30 12.95
CA TYR A 21 16.39 0.98 13.52
C TYR A 21 16.17 1.03 15.04
N GLU A 22 15.00 0.65 15.50
CA GLU A 22 14.68 0.65 16.94
C GLU A 22 15.52 -0.38 17.70
N LEU A 23 15.79 -1.55 17.12
CA LEU A 23 16.69 -2.54 17.74
C LEU A 23 18.14 -2.06 17.77
N ALA A 24 18.64 -1.43 16.71
CA ALA A 24 19.99 -0.86 16.68
C ALA A 24 20.13 0.26 17.72
N LYS A 25 19.14 1.15 17.86
CA LYS A 25 19.08 2.17 18.95
C LYS A 25 19.12 1.53 20.35
N ALA A 26 18.51 0.36 20.51
CA ALA A 26 18.52 -0.38 21.76
C ALA A 26 19.81 -1.21 21.99
N GLY A 27 20.80 -1.11 21.11
CA GLY A 27 22.11 -1.76 21.23
C GLY A 27 22.15 -3.22 20.79
N TYR A 28 21.18 -3.67 19.98
CA TYR A 28 21.20 -4.98 19.35
C TYR A 28 22.06 -4.97 18.11
N GLN A 29 22.74 -6.08 17.84
CA GLN A 29 23.40 -6.32 16.55
C GLN A 29 22.33 -6.70 15.53
N VAL A 30 22.12 -5.87 14.51
CA VAL A 30 21.12 -6.13 13.48
C VAL A 30 21.77 -6.41 12.12
N GLU A 31 21.33 -7.45 11.46
CA GLU A 31 21.72 -7.79 10.09
C GLU A 31 20.46 -7.87 9.23
N ILE A 32 20.42 -7.07 8.16
CA ILE A 32 19.29 -6.99 7.25
C ILE A 32 19.65 -7.69 5.95
N PHE A 33 18.81 -8.59 5.49
CA PHE A 33 18.96 -9.32 4.21
C PHE A 33 17.91 -8.82 3.23
N GLU A 34 18.37 -8.04 2.24
CA GLU A 34 17.51 -7.50 1.18
C GLU A 34 17.83 -8.20 -0.15
N SER A 35 16.78 -8.66 -0.81
CA SER A 35 16.90 -9.39 -2.09
C SER A 35 17.26 -8.50 -3.27
N SER A 36 16.96 -7.21 -3.18
CA SER A 36 17.26 -6.21 -4.21
C SER A 36 18.55 -5.43 -3.89
N ASN A 37 18.90 -4.52 -4.79
CA ASN A 37 20.08 -3.65 -4.63
C ASN A 37 19.76 -2.32 -3.91
N ALA A 38 18.55 -2.14 -3.37
CA ALA A 38 18.12 -0.91 -2.72
C ALA A 38 17.09 -1.18 -1.62
N VAL A 39 17.06 -0.32 -0.61
CA VAL A 39 16.08 -0.32 0.47
C VAL A 39 14.72 0.28 0.06
N GLY A 40 13.76 0.31 0.97
CA GLY A 40 12.45 0.95 0.82
C GLY A 40 11.35 0.00 0.33
N GLY A 41 11.69 -1.19 -0.18
CA GLY A 41 10.70 -2.15 -0.69
C GLY A 41 9.80 -1.52 -1.75
N MET A 42 8.47 -1.56 -1.56
CA MET A 42 7.52 -0.88 -2.47
C MET A 42 7.55 0.65 -2.35
N ALA A 43 7.98 1.20 -1.23
CA ALA A 43 8.00 2.65 -1.01
C ALA A 43 9.30 3.31 -1.49
N LYS A 44 10.13 2.61 -2.25
CA LYS A 44 11.36 3.17 -2.80
C LYS A 44 11.10 4.22 -3.89
N THR A 45 12.00 5.18 -3.96
CA THR A 45 12.09 6.15 -5.05
C THR A 45 13.19 5.74 -6.01
N ILE A 46 13.00 5.98 -7.29
CA ILE A 46 13.97 5.68 -8.35
C ILE A 46 14.20 6.91 -9.21
N SER A 47 15.30 6.94 -9.96
CA SER A 47 15.57 7.99 -10.94
C SER A 47 15.23 7.52 -12.35
N LEU A 48 14.41 8.28 -13.05
CA LEU A 48 14.09 8.09 -14.47
C LEU A 48 14.26 9.43 -15.21
N TRP A 49 15.01 9.43 -16.29
CA TRP A 49 15.25 10.62 -17.12
C TRP A 49 15.67 11.88 -16.32
N GLY A 50 16.47 11.68 -15.26
CA GLY A 50 16.95 12.75 -14.39
C GLY A 50 15.96 13.21 -13.31
N GLN A 51 14.74 12.72 -13.29
CA GLN A 51 13.73 13.02 -12.26
C GLN A 51 13.60 11.87 -11.26
N LEU A 52 13.06 12.16 -10.08
CA LEU A 52 12.74 11.16 -9.06
C LEU A 52 11.26 10.77 -9.18
N VAL A 53 10.98 9.47 -9.12
CA VAL A 53 9.63 8.92 -9.12
C VAL A 53 9.53 7.74 -8.14
N ASP A 54 8.38 7.58 -7.52
CA ASP A 54 8.11 6.43 -6.65
C ASP A 54 7.56 5.24 -7.45
N LEU A 55 7.56 4.05 -6.86
CA LEU A 55 6.90 2.86 -7.41
C LEU A 55 5.36 2.94 -7.26
N GLY A 56 4.76 3.94 -7.89
CA GLY A 56 3.36 4.35 -7.72
C GLY A 56 3.19 5.42 -6.64
N PRO A 57 1.96 5.89 -6.36
CA PRO A 57 1.72 6.99 -5.41
C PRO A 57 1.86 6.54 -3.96
N HIS A 58 2.92 6.95 -3.29
CA HIS A 58 3.24 6.62 -1.91
C HIS A 58 3.17 7.86 -1.00
N ARG A 59 1.96 8.30 -0.66
CA ARG A 59 1.77 9.35 0.35
C ARG A 59 2.02 8.83 1.77
N PHE A 60 2.52 9.67 2.66
CA PHE A 60 2.63 9.37 4.07
C PHE A 60 1.58 10.13 4.87
N PHE A 61 0.87 9.40 5.71
CA PHE A 61 0.02 9.93 6.77
C PHE A 61 -0.18 8.85 7.83
N SER A 62 -0.25 9.23 9.09
CA SER A 62 -0.57 8.35 10.20
C SER A 62 -1.29 9.11 11.30
N SER A 63 -2.14 8.43 12.06
CA SER A 63 -2.72 8.92 13.30
C SER A 63 -1.98 8.39 14.54
N ASP A 64 -1.07 7.42 14.36
CA ASP A 64 -0.27 6.89 15.47
C ASP A 64 0.92 7.82 15.76
N PRO A 65 1.02 8.37 16.99
CA PRO A 65 2.09 9.31 17.34
C PRO A 65 3.48 8.68 17.26
N ARG A 66 3.63 7.38 17.54
CA ARG A 66 4.93 6.69 17.49
C ARG A 66 5.45 6.64 16.05
N VAL A 67 4.55 6.33 15.10
CA VAL A 67 4.86 6.29 13.67
C VAL A 67 5.24 7.68 13.16
N ASN A 68 4.46 8.70 13.53
CA ASN A 68 4.75 10.09 13.14
C ASN A 68 6.06 10.60 13.74
N GLN A 69 6.35 10.26 15.01
CA GLN A 69 7.61 10.63 15.67
C GLN A 69 8.81 9.98 14.99
N LEU A 70 8.75 8.67 14.73
CA LEU A 70 9.82 7.97 14.00
C LEU A 70 10.03 8.60 12.61
N TRP A 71 8.96 8.83 11.86
CA TRP A 71 9.07 9.40 10.52
C TRP A 71 9.74 10.78 10.55
N LEU A 72 9.36 11.66 11.48
CA LEU A 72 9.96 12.98 11.65
C LEU A 72 11.40 12.91 12.19
N GLU A 73 11.73 11.96 13.09
CA GLU A 73 13.09 11.70 13.57
C GLU A 73 14.04 11.35 12.42
N ILE A 74 13.54 10.65 11.41
CA ILE A 74 14.32 10.23 10.25
C ILE A 74 14.46 11.37 9.24
N ILE A 75 13.33 11.97 8.79
CA ILE A 75 13.33 12.92 7.66
C ILE A 75 13.66 14.35 8.08
N GLY A 76 13.49 14.69 9.36
CA GLY A 76 13.66 16.05 9.87
C GLY A 76 12.68 17.02 9.22
N GLN A 77 13.19 18.08 8.61
CA GLN A 77 12.41 19.11 7.89
C GLN A 77 12.42 18.91 6.35
N ASN A 78 12.97 17.80 5.86
CA ASN A 78 13.12 17.56 4.40
C ASN A 78 11.82 17.04 3.76
N TYR A 79 10.69 17.65 4.06
CA TYR A 79 9.38 17.32 3.48
C TYR A 79 8.53 18.56 3.27
N SER A 80 7.50 18.42 2.47
CA SER A 80 6.44 19.41 2.28
C SER A 80 5.08 18.80 2.53
N MET A 81 4.13 19.64 2.98
CA MET A 81 2.73 19.27 3.00
C MET A 81 2.13 19.46 1.61
N VAL A 82 1.53 18.41 1.08
CA VAL A 82 0.93 18.39 -0.27
C VAL A 82 -0.58 18.33 -0.13
N SER A 83 -1.27 19.31 -0.70
CA SER A 83 -2.74 19.30 -0.80
C SER A 83 -3.16 18.26 -1.83
N ARG A 84 -3.95 17.28 -1.39
CA ARG A 84 -4.37 16.17 -2.22
C ARG A 84 -5.44 16.58 -3.23
N LEU A 85 -5.15 16.43 -4.51
CA LEU A 85 -6.14 16.45 -5.57
C LEU A 85 -6.14 15.10 -6.28
N THR A 86 -7.26 14.41 -6.22
CA THR A 86 -7.45 13.09 -6.82
C THR A 86 -8.86 12.99 -7.36
N ARG A 87 -9.00 12.48 -8.56
CA ARG A 87 -10.30 12.27 -9.21
C ARG A 87 -10.47 10.85 -9.70
N ILE A 88 -11.70 10.49 -10.01
CA ILE A 88 -12.07 9.25 -10.69
C ILE A 88 -12.36 9.59 -12.15
N TYR A 89 -11.72 8.88 -13.07
CA TYR A 89 -12.02 8.92 -14.50
C TYR A 89 -12.97 7.79 -14.86
N TYR A 90 -14.15 8.16 -15.39
CA TYR A 90 -15.14 7.22 -15.88
C TYR A 90 -15.84 7.78 -17.12
N LYS A 91 -15.73 7.06 -18.25
CA LYS A 91 -16.36 7.42 -19.54
C LYS A 91 -16.13 8.87 -19.96
N LYS A 92 -14.87 9.31 -19.99
CA LYS A 92 -14.44 10.67 -20.35
C LYS A 92 -14.94 11.78 -19.40
N THR A 93 -15.42 11.40 -18.21
CA THR A 93 -15.86 12.34 -17.18
C THR A 93 -15.02 12.15 -15.93
N PHE A 94 -14.68 13.27 -15.26
CA PHE A 94 -13.94 13.26 -13.99
C PHE A 94 -14.88 13.50 -12.82
N PHE A 95 -14.76 12.66 -11.79
CA PHE A 95 -15.51 12.76 -10.54
C PHE A 95 -14.56 13.01 -9.38
N ASP A 96 -15.00 13.80 -8.42
CA ASP A 96 -14.24 14.05 -7.18
C ASP A 96 -13.99 12.76 -6.40
N TYR A 97 -12.83 12.66 -5.75
CA TYR A 97 -12.54 11.59 -4.81
C TYR A 97 -12.10 12.18 -3.44
N PRO A 98 -12.75 11.85 -2.31
CA PRO A 98 -13.91 10.96 -2.20
C PRO A 98 -15.13 11.44 -3.00
N LEU A 99 -15.96 10.48 -3.42
CA LEU A 99 -17.10 10.78 -4.29
C LEU A 99 -18.08 11.74 -3.60
N LYS A 100 -18.29 12.91 -4.21
CA LYS A 100 -19.28 13.88 -3.73
C LYS A 100 -20.60 13.69 -4.45
N ALA A 101 -21.71 13.64 -3.70
CA ALA A 101 -23.02 13.33 -4.25
C ALA A 101 -23.44 14.26 -5.40
N LEU A 102 -23.31 15.58 -5.23
CA LEU A 102 -23.66 16.54 -6.29
C LEU A 102 -22.78 16.41 -7.53
N ASN A 103 -21.46 16.28 -7.35
CA ASN A 103 -20.53 16.06 -8.46
C ASN A 103 -20.86 14.76 -9.22
N ALA A 104 -21.18 13.69 -8.48
CA ALA A 104 -21.58 12.41 -9.09
C ALA A 104 -22.92 12.54 -9.85
N LEU A 105 -23.93 13.21 -9.27
CA LEU A 105 -25.22 13.37 -9.91
C LEU A 105 -25.13 14.22 -11.19
N PHE A 106 -24.41 15.33 -11.16
CA PHE A 106 -24.24 16.18 -12.35
C PHE A 106 -23.39 15.48 -13.43
N GLY A 107 -22.31 14.82 -13.04
CA GLY A 107 -21.41 14.13 -13.96
C GLY A 107 -22.04 12.90 -14.66
N LEU A 108 -22.97 12.20 -13.98
CA LEU A 108 -23.70 11.07 -14.54
C LEU A 108 -24.89 11.49 -15.40
N GLY A 109 -25.40 12.71 -15.26
CA GLY A 109 -26.60 13.22 -15.88
C GLY A 109 -27.89 12.71 -15.22
N ILE A 110 -29.00 13.40 -15.49
CA ILE A 110 -30.27 13.21 -14.77
C ILE A 110 -30.78 11.77 -14.81
N PHE A 111 -30.75 11.13 -15.97
CA PHE A 111 -31.28 9.76 -16.13
C PHE A 111 -30.51 8.74 -15.26
N GLN A 112 -29.15 8.73 -15.35
CA GLN A 112 -28.34 7.79 -14.56
C GLN A 112 -28.44 8.08 -13.08
N SER A 113 -28.51 9.35 -12.71
CA SER A 113 -28.66 9.78 -11.32
C SER A 113 -29.98 9.32 -10.70
N THR A 114 -31.08 9.42 -11.44
CA THR A 114 -32.37 8.88 -11.00
C THR A 114 -32.31 7.37 -10.80
N LEU A 115 -31.66 6.62 -11.72
CA LEU A 115 -31.46 5.19 -11.56
C LEU A 115 -30.57 4.85 -10.35
N CYS A 116 -29.57 5.66 -10.04
CA CYS A 116 -28.73 5.45 -8.85
C CYS A 116 -29.54 5.66 -7.56
N VAL A 117 -30.34 6.73 -7.49
CA VAL A 117 -31.17 7.03 -6.32
C VAL A 117 -32.25 5.96 -6.11
N THR A 118 -32.96 5.56 -7.15
CA THR A 118 -33.99 4.49 -7.07
C THR A 118 -33.37 3.15 -6.66
N SER A 119 -32.18 2.80 -7.22
CA SER A 119 -31.44 1.60 -6.85
C SER A 119 -30.98 1.65 -5.38
N TYR A 120 -30.54 2.81 -4.89
CA TYR A 120 -30.18 3.00 -3.49
C TYR A 120 -31.38 2.78 -2.57
N LEU A 121 -32.52 3.45 -2.84
CA LEU A 121 -33.75 3.29 -2.07
C LEU A 121 -34.21 1.83 -2.05
N HIS A 122 -34.20 1.18 -3.19
CA HIS A 122 -34.53 -0.26 -3.27
C HIS A 122 -33.62 -1.12 -2.39
N SER A 123 -32.30 -0.90 -2.43
CA SER A 123 -31.34 -1.65 -1.60
C SER A 123 -31.53 -1.38 -0.10
N LYS A 124 -31.99 -0.17 0.28
CA LYS A 124 -32.30 0.14 1.68
C LYS A 124 -33.58 -0.51 2.16
N LEU A 125 -34.60 -0.59 1.31
CA LEU A 125 -35.88 -1.23 1.65
C LEU A 125 -35.81 -2.76 1.62
N PHE A 126 -34.97 -3.30 0.72
CA PHE A 126 -34.84 -4.74 0.48
C PHE A 126 -33.36 -5.16 0.48
N PRO A 127 -32.63 -5.04 1.63
CA PRO A 127 -31.24 -5.43 1.69
C PRO A 127 -31.06 -6.93 1.53
N GLN A 128 -29.98 -7.33 0.86
CA GLN A 128 -29.59 -8.74 0.79
C GLN A 128 -29.08 -9.19 2.16
N LYS A 129 -29.55 -10.35 2.66
CA LYS A 129 -29.27 -10.81 4.03
C LYS A 129 -27.81 -11.27 4.26
N ASN A 130 -27.17 -11.83 3.22
CA ASN A 130 -25.80 -12.33 3.31
C ASN A 130 -24.84 -11.29 2.73
N GLU A 131 -24.11 -10.59 3.59
CA GLU A 131 -23.11 -9.57 3.23
C GLU A 131 -21.67 -10.13 3.21
N ALA A 132 -21.47 -11.42 2.96
CA ALA A 132 -20.14 -12.03 2.99
C ALA A 132 -19.25 -11.61 1.81
N THR A 133 -19.83 -11.09 0.72
CA THR A 133 -19.11 -10.70 -0.48
C THR A 133 -19.10 -9.20 -0.68
N PHE A 134 -18.05 -8.70 -1.35
CA PHE A 134 -17.85 -7.27 -1.61
C PHE A 134 -19.03 -6.63 -2.36
N ASP A 135 -19.54 -7.29 -3.40
CA ASP A 135 -20.65 -6.77 -4.22
C ASP A 135 -21.93 -6.61 -3.41
N VAL A 136 -22.27 -7.57 -2.57
CA VAL A 136 -23.46 -7.49 -1.70
C VAL A 136 -23.27 -6.40 -0.64
N TRP A 137 -22.11 -6.38 0.02
CA TRP A 137 -21.82 -5.41 1.07
C TRP A 137 -21.91 -3.96 0.55
N VAL A 138 -21.30 -3.67 -0.60
CA VAL A 138 -21.33 -2.33 -1.22
C VAL A 138 -22.72 -2.02 -1.77
N SER A 139 -23.40 -2.98 -2.42
CA SER A 139 -24.72 -2.75 -3.00
C SER A 139 -25.78 -2.43 -1.96
N ASN A 140 -25.72 -3.04 -0.76
CA ASN A 140 -26.64 -2.73 0.34
C ASN A 140 -26.46 -1.30 0.88
N ARG A 141 -25.24 -0.75 0.76
CA ARG A 141 -24.91 0.61 1.26
C ARG A 141 -25.11 1.70 0.24
N PHE A 142 -24.85 1.43 -1.03
CA PHE A 142 -24.81 2.45 -2.10
C PHE A 142 -25.79 2.19 -3.24
N GLY A 143 -26.45 1.02 -3.28
CA GLY A 143 -27.29 0.58 -4.39
C GLY A 143 -26.50 -0.10 -5.50
N LYS A 144 -27.10 -1.11 -6.14
CA LYS A 144 -26.48 -1.88 -7.23
C LYS A 144 -26.00 -1.02 -8.40
N ARG A 145 -26.73 0.08 -8.70
CA ARG A 145 -26.37 0.94 -9.84
C ARG A 145 -25.08 1.71 -9.58
N LEU A 146 -24.94 2.33 -8.41
CA LEU A 146 -23.73 3.07 -8.04
C LEU A 146 -22.54 2.12 -7.87
N PHE A 147 -22.77 0.92 -7.29
CA PHE A 147 -21.78 -0.14 -7.23
C PHE A 147 -21.22 -0.47 -8.62
N SER A 148 -22.10 -0.70 -9.62
CA SER A 148 -21.68 -1.07 -10.97
C SER A 148 -20.87 0.01 -11.68
N ILE A 149 -21.08 1.29 -11.35
CA ILE A 149 -20.40 2.43 -11.98
C ILE A 149 -19.04 2.71 -11.31
N PHE A 150 -19.01 2.81 -9.98
CA PHE A 150 -17.85 3.33 -9.27
C PHE A 150 -17.03 2.30 -8.47
N PHE A 151 -17.52 1.06 -8.33
CA PHE A 151 -16.81 0.08 -7.53
C PHE A 151 -16.41 -1.15 -8.34
N LYS A 152 -17.32 -1.70 -9.12
CA LYS A 152 -17.14 -3.01 -9.77
C LYS A 152 -15.90 -3.05 -10.66
N SER A 153 -15.85 -2.23 -11.70
CA SER A 153 -14.77 -2.28 -12.70
C SER A 153 -13.39 -2.07 -12.08
N TYR A 154 -13.25 -1.08 -11.20
CA TYR A 154 -11.98 -0.81 -10.53
C TYR A 154 -11.55 -1.94 -9.60
N SER A 155 -12.49 -2.48 -8.80
CA SER A 155 -12.17 -3.58 -7.88
C SER A 155 -11.79 -4.85 -8.63
N GLU A 156 -12.50 -5.19 -9.70
CA GLU A 156 -12.17 -6.36 -10.52
C GLU A 156 -10.83 -6.20 -11.26
N LYS A 157 -10.47 -4.99 -11.72
CA LYS A 157 -9.12 -4.72 -12.24
C LYS A 157 -8.04 -4.95 -11.17
N LEU A 158 -8.23 -4.37 -9.98
CA LEU A 158 -7.25 -4.42 -8.90
C LEU A 158 -7.05 -5.85 -8.38
N TRP A 159 -8.15 -6.55 -8.10
CA TRP A 159 -8.10 -7.86 -7.43
C TRP A 159 -8.01 -9.03 -8.41
N GLY A 160 -8.40 -8.83 -9.68
CA GLY A 160 -8.37 -9.88 -10.72
C GLY A 160 -9.35 -11.01 -10.50
N ILE A 161 -10.33 -10.83 -9.62
CA ILE A 161 -11.43 -11.75 -9.35
C ILE A 161 -12.75 -10.99 -9.40
N SER A 162 -13.86 -11.70 -9.61
CA SER A 162 -15.18 -11.09 -9.54
C SER A 162 -15.45 -10.50 -8.17
N CYS A 163 -16.17 -9.38 -8.12
CA CYS A 163 -16.62 -8.81 -6.85
C CYS A 163 -17.52 -9.76 -6.02
N GLN A 164 -18.08 -10.81 -6.63
CA GLN A 164 -18.82 -11.87 -5.96
C GLN A 164 -17.91 -12.88 -5.23
N ASP A 165 -16.65 -12.99 -5.68
CA ASP A 165 -15.63 -13.85 -5.09
C ASP A 165 -14.68 -13.10 -4.16
N LEU A 166 -14.83 -11.77 -4.04
CA LEU A 166 -14.08 -10.91 -3.14
C LEU A 166 -14.77 -10.83 -1.79
N ASP A 167 -14.03 -11.07 -0.71
CA ASP A 167 -14.53 -11.02 0.66
C ASP A 167 -14.96 -9.60 1.06
N ALA A 168 -16.04 -9.50 1.83
CA ALA A 168 -16.57 -8.23 2.31
C ALA A 168 -15.62 -7.52 3.30
N ASP A 169 -14.69 -8.22 3.92
CA ASP A 169 -13.70 -7.65 4.85
C ASP A 169 -12.95 -6.48 4.22
N PHE A 170 -12.57 -6.61 2.94
CA PHE A 170 -11.89 -5.53 2.22
C PHE A 170 -12.75 -4.26 2.14
N ALA A 171 -14.05 -4.42 1.83
CA ALA A 171 -14.97 -3.28 1.77
C ALA A 171 -15.17 -2.64 3.14
N ALA A 172 -15.37 -3.47 4.15
CA ALA A 172 -15.57 -3.03 5.53
C ALA A 172 -14.38 -2.21 6.04
N GLN A 173 -13.16 -2.63 5.71
CA GLN A 173 -11.93 -1.94 6.09
C GLN A 173 -11.75 -0.57 5.40
N ARG A 174 -12.21 -0.41 4.16
CA ARG A 174 -11.92 0.77 3.33
C ARG A 174 -13.07 1.77 3.21
N ILE A 175 -14.30 1.32 3.39
CA ILE A 175 -15.51 2.09 3.04
C ILE A 175 -16.34 2.45 4.28
N LYS A 176 -15.91 2.07 5.49
CA LYS A 176 -16.69 2.16 6.77
C LYS A 176 -17.37 3.51 7.03
N LYS A 177 -16.82 4.63 6.57
CA LYS A 177 -17.33 5.99 6.89
C LYS A 177 -18.08 6.69 5.75
N LEU A 178 -18.24 6.06 4.58
CA LEU A 178 -18.99 6.67 3.48
C LEU A 178 -20.49 6.35 3.63
N SER A 179 -21.27 7.29 4.15
CA SER A 179 -22.74 7.22 4.12
C SER A 179 -23.26 8.08 2.97
N LEU A 180 -23.88 7.46 1.98
CA LEU A 180 -24.55 8.20 0.89
C LEU A 180 -25.69 9.07 1.46
N TYR A 181 -26.35 8.63 2.53
CA TYR A 181 -27.39 9.41 3.23
C TYR A 181 -26.82 10.71 3.79
N GLU A 182 -25.72 10.66 4.53
CA GLU A 182 -25.07 11.86 5.06
C GLU A 182 -24.56 12.78 3.94
N ALA A 183 -24.04 12.21 2.86
CA ALA A 183 -23.59 12.98 1.70
C ALA A 183 -24.77 13.69 0.99
N ILE A 184 -25.92 13.00 0.82
CA ILE A 184 -27.14 13.59 0.24
C ILE A 184 -27.74 14.61 1.21
N LYS A 185 -27.82 14.30 2.50
CA LYS A 185 -28.33 15.21 3.53
C LYS A 185 -27.51 16.51 3.60
N ALA A 186 -26.19 16.38 3.61
CA ALA A 186 -25.29 17.54 3.56
C ALA A 186 -25.47 18.36 2.28
N ALA A 187 -25.72 17.72 1.13
CA ALA A 187 -25.94 18.39 -0.13
C ALA A 187 -27.27 19.14 -0.21
N VAL A 188 -28.32 18.64 0.47
CA VAL A 188 -29.70 19.19 0.40
C VAL A 188 -29.96 20.20 1.53
N PHE A 189 -29.44 19.96 2.74
CA PHE A 189 -29.79 20.72 3.93
C PHE A 189 -28.73 21.71 4.42
N THR A 190 -27.48 21.56 4.03
CA THR A 190 -26.42 22.51 4.36
C THR A 190 -26.02 23.29 3.12
N GLY A 191 -26.68 24.42 2.87
CA GLY A 191 -26.11 25.42 1.99
C GLY A 191 -24.71 25.76 2.47
N ALA A 192 -23.72 25.45 1.64
CA ALA A 192 -22.28 25.75 1.72
C ALA A 192 -21.79 26.34 3.07
N SER A 193 -21.80 25.55 4.14
CA SER A 193 -21.10 25.93 5.37
C SER A 193 -19.61 25.75 5.17
N LYS A 194 -18.90 26.88 5.13
CA LYS A 194 -17.44 26.98 5.01
C LYS A 194 -16.73 26.71 6.34
N THR A 195 -16.89 25.55 6.94
CA THR A 195 -15.97 25.11 7.99
C THR A 195 -15.13 23.97 7.43
N LYS A 196 -14.09 24.36 6.68
CA LYS A 196 -13.03 23.45 6.23
C LYS A 196 -12.09 23.16 7.40
N HIS A 197 -12.41 22.20 8.23
CA HIS A 197 -11.34 21.44 8.87
C HIS A 197 -10.71 20.57 7.78
N LYS A 198 -9.47 20.89 7.39
CA LYS A 198 -8.66 20.03 6.52
C LYS A 198 -8.42 18.73 7.27
N THR A 199 -8.90 17.63 6.74
CA THR A 199 -8.70 16.30 7.32
C THR A 199 -7.39 15.70 6.83
N LEU A 200 -6.86 14.68 7.53
CA LEU A 200 -5.70 13.86 7.07
C LEU A 200 -5.90 13.29 5.64
N VAL A 201 -7.14 13.27 5.16
CA VAL A 201 -7.48 12.84 3.81
C VAL A 201 -7.16 13.94 2.77
N ASP A 202 -7.11 15.21 3.18
CA ASP A 202 -6.96 16.35 2.28
C ASP A 202 -5.51 16.82 2.10
N GLU A 203 -4.62 16.52 3.04
CA GLU A 203 -3.18 16.83 2.98
C GLU A 203 -2.36 15.63 3.44
N PHE A 204 -1.14 15.51 2.92
CA PHE A 204 -0.19 14.49 3.35
C PHE A 204 1.24 15.03 3.31
N ALA A 205 2.10 14.46 4.17
CA ALA A 205 3.51 14.76 4.16
C ALA A 205 4.21 14.01 3.02
N TYR A 206 5.10 14.69 2.30
CA TYR A 206 5.87 14.07 1.23
C TYR A 206 7.31 14.58 1.23
N PRO A 207 8.32 13.68 1.28
CA PRO A 207 9.73 14.06 1.30
C PRO A 207 10.17 14.73 0.01
N HIS A 208 11.12 15.66 0.11
CA HIS A 208 11.63 16.43 -1.04
C HIS A 208 12.32 15.54 -2.09
N GLN A 209 12.83 14.37 -1.70
CA GLN A 209 13.50 13.40 -2.59
C GLN A 209 12.67 12.15 -2.85
N GLY A 210 11.34 12.24 -2.72
CA GLY A 210 10.43 11.10 -2.89
C GLY A 210 10.22 10.28 -1.63
N ALA A 211 9.23 9.38 -1.65
CA ALA A 211 8.85 8.58 -0.49
C ALA A 211 9.99 7.69 0.02
N GLY A 212 10.87 7.24 -0.87
CA GLY A 212 12.02 6.38 -0.57
C GLY A 212 13.06 7.02 0.34
N ALA A 213 13.17 8.36 0.30
CA ALA A 213 14.19 9.09 1.07
C ALA A 213 14.16 8.80 2.59
N VAL A 214 12.98 8.54 3.14
CA VAL A 214 12.86 8.15 4.56
C VAL A 214 13.58 6.84 4.83
N TYR A 215 13.49 5.89 3.93
CA TYR A 215 14.08 4.56 4.09
C TYR A 215 15.57 4.54 3.78
N ASP A 216 16.02 5.37 2.85
CA ASP A 216 17.45 5.59 2.60
C ASP A 216 18.13 6.20 3.83
N LEU A 217 17.57 7.26 4.39
CA LEU A 217 18.06 7.88 5.63
C LEU A 217 18.00 6.94 6.83
N MET A 218 16.96 6.12 6.92
CA MET A 218 16.84 5.11 8.00
C MET A 218 17.95 4.06 7.87
N ALA A 219 18.26 3.60 6.67
CA ALA A 219 19.33 2.66 6.38
C ALA A 219 20.71 3.24 6.76
N GLU A 220 20.97 4.51 6.42
CA GLU A 220 22.18 5.23 6.83
C GLU A 220 22.32 5.29 8.37
N LYS A 221 21.22 5.63 9.06
CA LYS A 221 21.20 5.66 10.54
C LYS A 221 21.44 4.28 11.15
N ILE A 222 20.83 3.22 10.62
CA ILE A 222 21.06 1.83 11.05
C ILE A 222 22.55 1.48 10.92
N THR A 223 23.15 1.81 9.77
CA THR A 223 24.56 1.55 9.52
C THR A 223 25.46 2.33 10.49
N SER A 224 25.14 3.59 10.77
CA SER A 224 25.89 4.42 11.74
C SER A 224 25.81 3.89 13.18
N LEU A 225 24.75 3.16 13.51
CA LEU A 225 24.58 2.47 14.80
C LEU A 225 25.22 1.06 14.82
N GLY A 226 25.95 0.68 13.77
CA GLY A 226 26.65 -0.61 13.66
C GLY A 226 25.80 -1.75 13.09
N GLY A 227 24.63 -1.46 12.54
CA GLY A 227 23.84 -2.45 11.79
C GLY A 227 24.40 -2.69 10.38
N HIS A 228 24.17 -3.86 9.83
CA HIS A 228 24.62 -4.24 8.50
C HIS A 228 23.46 -4.54 7.56
N ILE A 229 23.56 -4.07 6.31
CA ILE A 229 22.57 -4.34 5.26
C ILE A 229 23.26 -5.12 4.13
N HIS A 230 22.79 -6.34 3.91
CA HIS A 230 23.25 -7.19 2.84
C HIS A 230 22.30 -7.06 1.64
N PHE A 231 22.75 -6.35 0.61
CA PHE A 231 22.02 -6.19 -0.65
C PHE A 231 22.26 -7.39 -1.58
N ASN A 232 21.32 -7.64 -2.50
CA ASN A 232 21.33 -8.77 -3.40
C ASN A 232 21.54 -10.10 -2.65
N ALA A 233 21.01 -10.17 -1.43
CA ALA A 233 21.17 -11.28 -0.49
C ALA A 233 19.82 -11.96 -0.18
N PRO A 234 19.19 -12.61 -1.17
CA PRO A 234 17.94 -13.31 -0.93
C PRO A 234 18.18 -14.48 0.04
N VAL A 235 17.28 -14.62 1.00
CA VAL A 235 17.28 -15.73 1.95
C VAL A 235 16.71 -16.97 1.28
N ASP A 236 17.48 -18.07 1.26
CA ASP A 236 17.08 -19.36 0.70
C ASP A 236 16.21 -20.17 1.66
N SER A 237 16.61 -20.25 2.94
CA SER A 237 15.84 -20.95 3.94
C SER A 237 15.97 -20.34 5.33
N VAL A 238 14.90 -20.52 6.13
CA VAL A 238 14.81 -20.17 7.54
C VAL A 238 14.65 -21.45 8.35
N ILE A 239 15.59 -21.70 9.24
CA ILE A 239 15.64 -22.90 10.08
C ILE A 239 15.46 -22.44 11.52
N LEU A 240 14.34 -22.78 12.12
CA LEU A 240 14.09 -22.47 13.53
C LEU A 240 14.62 -23.57 14.45
N ALA A 241 14.93 -23.19 15.67
CA ALA A 241 15.38 -24.10 16.71
C ALA A 241 14.33 -25.21 16.95
N LYS A 242 14.77 -26.46 16.98
CA LYS A 242 13.92 -27.60 17.37
C LYS A 242 13.89 -27.81 18.86
N ASN A 243 14.93 -27.36 19.57
CA ASN A 243 15.13 -27.55 21.00
C ASN A 243 15.35 -26.21 21.71
N ILE A 244 15.00 -26.15 22.99
CA ILE A 244 15.28 -24.97 23.84
C ILE A 244 16.81 -24.80 23.91
N GLY A 245 17.31 -23.64 23.53
CA GLY A 245 18.74 -23.31 23.55
C GLY A 245 19.46 -23.40 22.20
N GLU A 246 18.76 -23.80 21.14
CA GLU A 246 19.27 -23.68 19.77
C GLU A 246 18.84 -22.34 19.17
N ASP A 247 19.76 -21.67 18.47
CA ASP A 247 19.48 -20.40 17.79
C ASP A 247 18.83 -20.63 16.42
N PRO A 248 17.86 -19.79 16.01
CA PRO A 248 17.35 -19.80 14.66
C PRO A 248 18.44 -19.41 13.64
N LYS A 249 18.35 -19.93 12.43
CA LYS A 249 19.35 -19.76 11.38
C LYS A 249 18.71 -19.28 10.08
N ILE A 250 19.47 -18.47 9.35
CA ILE A 250 19.19 -18.12 7.97
C ILE A 250 20.25 -18.78 7.08
N LYS A 251 19.82 -19.37 5.98
CA LYS A 251 20.72 -19.78 4.90
C LYS A 251 20.51 -18.87 3.70
N SER A 252 21.58 -18.26 3.22
CA SER A 252 21.56 -17.45 2.00
C SER A 252 21.56 -18.34 0.75
N VAL A 253 21.21 -17.74 -0.40
CA VAL A 253 21.32 -18.45 -1.71
C VAL A 253 22.77 -18.82 -2.03
N SER A 254 23.77 -18.10 -1.52
CA SER A 254 25.18 -18.47 -1.64
C SER A 254 25.58 -19.70 -0.80
N GLY A 255 24.68 -20.22 0.03
CA GLY A 255 24.89 -21.37 0.89
C GLY A 255 25.44 -21.05 2.28
N GLU A 256 25.73 -19.80 2.58
CA GLU A 256 26.16 -19.37 3.91
C GLU A 256 25.04 -19.55 4.95
N VAL A 257 25.39 -20.09 6.12
CA VAL A 257 24.46 -20.31 7.24
C VAL A 257 24.87 -19.44 8.41
N LEU A 258 23.97 -18.54 8.81
CA LEU A 258 24.18 -17.60 9.89
C LEU A 258 23.17 -17.86 11.02
N SER A 259 23.65 -17.80 12.29
CA SER A 259 22.83 -17.98 13.50
C SER A 259 22.48 -16.63 14.11
N PHE A 260 21.26 -16.53 14.66
CA PHE A 260 20.74 -15.33 15.30
C PHE A 260 19.92 -15.70 16.53
N ASP A 261 19.80 -14.78 17.49
CA ASP A 261 18.91 -14.97 18.65
C ASP A 261 17.43 -14.82 18.25
N HIS A 262 17.14 -14.03 17.20
CA HIS A 262 15.78 -13.82 16.68
C HIS A 262 15.79 -13.48 15.20
N ILE A 263 14.74 -13.86 14.48
CA ILE A 263 14.50 -13.51 13.07
C ILE A 263 13.22 -12.71 12.95
N ILE A 264 13.28 -11.54 12.32
CA ILE A 264 12.11 -10.76 11.91
C ILE A 264 11.97 -10.88 10.40
N SER A 265 10.84 -11.39 9.91
CA SER A 265 10.61 -11.56 8.47
C SER A 265 9.50 -10.66 7.96
N SER A 266 9.80 -9.85 6.96
CA SER A 266 8.81 -9.13 6.13
C SER A 266 8.63 -9.75 4.74
N MET A 267 9.26 -10.89 4.50
CA MET A 267 9.12 -11.70 3.28
C MET A 267 7.65 -12.10 3.07
N PRO A 268 7.15 -12.22 1.82
CA PRO A 268 5.81 -12.74 1.58
C PRO A 268 5.57 -14.06 2.30
N ILE A 269 4.46 -14.17 3.04
CA ILE A 269 4.14 -15.32 3.90
C ILE A 269 4.24 -16.65 3.16
N THR A 270 3.77 -16.69 1.90
CA THR A 270 3.84 -17.88 1.05
C THR A 270 5.27 -18.29 0.74
N GLN A 271 6.18 -17.32 0.59
CA GLN A 271 7.59 -17.59 0.37
C GLN A 271 8.31 -18.01 1.67
N LEU A 272 7.98 -17.38 2.79
CA LEU A 272 8.51 -17.74 4.09
C LEU A 272 8.20 -19.20 4.41
N VAL A 273 6.90 -19.57 4.34
CA VAL A 273 6.45 -20.95 4.58
C VAL A 273 7.10 -21.94 3.64
N GLY A 274 7.25 -21.60 2.35
CA GLY A 274 7.94 -22.45 1.36
C GLY A 274 9.43 -22.64 1.62
N ARG A 275 10.06 -21.77 2.42
CA ARG A 275 11.49 -21.79 2.78
C ARG A 275 11.77 -22.24 4.20
N MET A 276 10.77 -22.80 4.85
CA MET A 276 10.86 -23.34 6.21
C MET A 276 10.53 -24.84 6.23
N PRO A 277 11.11 -25.61 7.14
CA PRO A 277 10.72 -26.99 7.41
C PRO A 277 9.42 -27.01 8.23
N VAL A 278 8.29 -26.81 7.57
CA VAL A 278 6.94 -26.77 8.18
C VAL A 278 6.13 -28.00 7.76
N PRO A 279 5.08 -28.39 8.53
CA PRO A 279 4.17 -29.46 8.14
C PRO A 279 3.50 -29.21 6.78
N ASP A 280 3.27 -30.27 6.01
CA ASP A 280 2.69 -30.15 4.67
C ASP A 280 1.30 -29.48 4.70
N ALA A 281 0.48 -29.75 5.72
CA ALA A 281 -0.80 -29.07 5.89
C ALA A 281 -0.67 -27.53 5.96
N ILE A 282 0.41 -27.00 6.57
CA ILE A 282 0.66 -25.55 6.61
C ILE A 282 1.10 -25.04 5.25
N LYS A 283 1.91 -25.81 4.51
CA LYS A 283 2.28 -25.48 3.12
C LYS A 283 1.06 -25.43 2.21
N ASP A 284 0.16 -26.41 2.35
CA ASP A 284 -1.07 -26.49 1.56
C ASP A 284 -1.97 -25.27 1.81
N HIS A 285 -2.10 -24.82 3.06
CA HIS A 285 -2.80 -23.59 3.39
C HIS A 285 -2.09 -22.36 2.78
N ALA A 286 -0.79 -22.24 2.93
CA ALA A 286 -0.03 -21.11 2.38
C ALA A 286 -0.11 -21.03 0.84
N ASN A 287 -0.15 -22.18 0.14
CA ASN A 287 -0.27 -22.26 -1.31
C ASN A 287 -1.64 -21.78 -1.84
N GLN A 288 -2.67 -21.71 -0.99
CA GLN A 288 -3.98 -21.14 -1.35
C GLN A 288 -4.02 -19.61 -1.22
N LEU A 289 -3.01 -18.98 -0.61
CA LEU A 289 -2.92 -17.54 -0.47
C LEU A 289 -2.29 -16.94 -1.73
N THR A 290 -2.99 -16.06 -2.39
CA THR A 290 -2.56 -15.47 -3.66
C THR A 290 -2.26 -13.99 -3.52
N PHE A 291 -1.37 -13.49 -4.38
CA PHE A 291 -1.03 -12.09 -4.50
C PHE A 291 -1.22 -11.60 -5.94
N ARG A 292 -1.56 -10.33 -6.09
CA ARG A 292 -1.50 -9.63 -7.38
C ARG A 292 -0.14 -8.97 -7.55
N ASN A 293 0.34 -8.95 -8.77
CA ASN A 293 1.51 -8.17 -9.19
C ASN A 293 1.07 -6.82 -9.74
N THR A 294 2.01 -5.89 -9.82
CA THR A 294 1.81 -4.59 -10.46
C THR A 294 2.86 -4.40 -11.56
N ILE A 295 2.39 -3.98 -12.72
CA ILE A 295 3.22 -3.44 -13.79
C ILE A 295 3.06 -1.92 -13.77
N LEU A 296 4.17 -1.22 -13.61
CA LEU A 296 4.26 0.23 -13.64
C LEU A 296 4.84 0.63 -15.00
N VAL A 297 4.08 1.33 -15.81
CA VAL A 297 4.56 1.89 -17.07
C VAL A 297 4.71 3.38 -16.89
N TYR A 298 5.96 3.83 -16.85
CA TYR A 298 6.30 5.25 -16.80
C TYR A 298 6.40 5.80 -18.21
N LEU A 299 5.80 6.95 -18.43
CA LEU A 299 5.84 7.69 -19.69
C LEU A 299 6.44 9.07 -19.44
N GLN A 300 7.49 9.42 -20.17
CA GLN A 300 8.02 10.77 -20.24
C GLN A 300 7.21 11.57 -21.24
N VAL A 301 6.59 12.65 -20.78
CA VAL A 301 5.62 13.44 -21.55
C VAL A 301 6.10 14.88 -21.69
N GLU A 302 6.17 15.37 -22.91
CA GLU A 302 6.47 16.77 -23.22
C GLU A 302 5.21 17.63 -23.04
N ALA A 303 4.80 17.80 -21.79
CA ALA A 303 3.69 18.66 -21.39
C ALA A 303 4.00 19.26 -20.01
N ASP A 304 3.81 20.54 -19.87
CA ASP A 304 4.13 21.25 -18.62
C ASP A 304 3.18 20.86 -17.48
N SER A 305 1.89 20.69 -17.74
CA SER A 305 0.91 20.27 -16.76
C SER A 305 -0.28 19.59 -17.44
N PRO A 306 -0.19 18.29 -17.77
CA PRO A 306 -1.25 17.61 -18.51
C PRO A 306 -2.56 17.56 -17.72
N PHE A 307 -2.49 17.49 -16.37
CA PHE A 307 -3.64 17.56 -15.47
C PHE A 307 -3.19 17.89 -14.04
N PRO A 308 -4.06 18.46 -13.19
CA PRO A 308 -3.69 18.98 -11.88
C PRO A 308 -3.63 17.93 -10.76
N ASP A 309 -4.11 16.71 -10.98
CA ASP A 309 -4.19 15.66 -9.96
C ASP A 309 -2.80 15.07 -9.68
N GLN A 310 -2.55 14.65 -8.42
CA GLN A 310 -1.42 13.80 -8.11
C GLN A 310 -1.61 12.40 -8.71
N TRP A 311 -2.86 11.88 -8.66
CA TRP A 311 -3.23 10.66 -9.37
C TRP A 311 -4.72 10.62 -9.69
N ILE A 312 -5.06 9.82 -10.68
CA ILE A 312 -6.43 9.58 -11.14
C ILE A 312 -6.73 8.07 -11.05
N TYR A 313 -7.85 7.72 -10.43
CA TYR A 313 -8.37 6.35 -10.46
C TYR A 313 -9.15 6.11 -11.75
N VAL A 314 -8.84 5.05 -12.50
CA VAL A 314 -9.47 4.76 -13.79
C VAL A 314 -10.53 3.66 -13.63
N HIS A 315 -11.79 4.06 -13.59
CA HIS A 315 -12.94 3.17 -13.43
C HIS A 315 -13.58 2.76 -14.77
N SER A 316 -13.16 3.35 -15.89
CA SER A 316 -13.61 2.97 -17.23
C SER A 316 -13.16 1.54 -17.57
N ALA A 317 -14.07 0.69 -18.01
CA ALA A 317 -13.79 -0.72 -18.30
C ALA A 317 -13.07 -0.92 -19.65
N ASP A 318 -13.08 0.09 -20.52
CA ASP A 318 -12.41 0.13 -21.83
C ASP A 318 -10.91 0.42 -21.75
N LEU A 319 -10.39 0.78 -20.57
CA LEU A 319 -8.98 0.97 -20.30
C LEU A 319 -8.50 -0.12 -19.32
N GLN A 320 -7.31 -0.68 -19.56
CA GLN A 320 -6.71 -1.68 -18.67
C GLN A 320 -6.04 -1.03 -17.46
N THR A 321 -5.48 0.18 -17.62
CA THR A 321 -4.89 0.91 -16.51
C THR A 321 -5.91 1.15 -15.40
N GLY A 322 -5.48 0.98 -14.17
CA GLY A 322 -6.32 1.23 -12.99
C GLY A 322 -6.02 2.56 -12.32
N ARG A 323 -4.83 3.11 -12.51
CA ARG A 323 -4.41 4.38 -11.89
C ARG A 323 -3.39 5.09 -12.77
N ILE A 324 -3.47 6.42 -12.84
CA ILE A 324 -2.53 7.27 -13.53
C ILE A 324 -1.98 8.26 -12.53
N THR A 325 -0.68 8.23 -12.25
CA THR A 325 0.01 9.14 -11.33
C THR A 325 0.77 10.19 -12.12
N ASN A 326 0.64 11.46 -11.70
CA ASN A 326 1.43 12.57 -12.21
C ASN A 326 2.41 13.03 -11.12
N PHE A 327 3.69 12.66 -11.24
CA PHE A 327 4.68 12.98 -10.23
C PHE A 327 5.01 14.48 -10.17
N LYS A 328 4.85 15.22 -11.26
CA LYS A 328 5.10 16.67 -11.29
C LYS A 328 4.26 17.45 -10.26
N ASN A 329 3.07 16.95 -9.93
CA ASN A 329 2.15 17.62 -9.00
C ASN A 329 2.41 17.30 -7.52
N TRP A 330 3.48 16.59 -7.18
CA TRP A 330 3.78 16.24 -5.78
C TRP A 330 4.61 17.32 -5.11
N VAL A 331 5.90 17.37 -5.35
CA VAL A 331 6.79 18.43 -4.89
C VAL A 331 7.75 18.82 -6.00
N PRO A 332 8.10 20.11 -6.15
CA PRO A 332 8.97 20.57 -7.24
C PRO A 332 10.37 19.94 -7.22
N SER A 333 10.88 19.59 -6.05
CA SER A 333 12.24 19.07 -5.89
C SER A 333 12.48 17.73 -6.59
N ILE A 334 11.44 16.87 -6.77
CA ILE A 334 11.61 15.59 -7.47
C ILE A 334 11.85 15.76 -8.98
N LEU A 335 11.51 16.91 -9.54
CA LEU A 335 11.76 17.21 -10.95
C LEU A 335 13.24 17.38 -11.26
N ASN A 336 14.05 17.71 -10.25
CA ASN A 336 15.49 17.87 -10.38
C ASN A 336 15.91 18.83 -11.52
N GLY A 337 15.11 19.89 -11.73
CA GLY A 337 15.34 20.89 -12.77
C GLY A 337 14.85 20.52 -14.18
N GLN A 338 14.22 19.35 -14.34
CA GLN A 338 13.65 18.93 -15.63
C GLN A 338 12.27 19.58 -15.86
N SER A 339 11.91 19.80 -17.12
CA SER A 339 10.64 20.44 -17.53
C SER A 339 9.54 19.43 -17.87
N GLU A 340 9.93 18.25 -18.36
CA GLU A 340 9.00 17.21 -18.78
C GLU A 340 8.23 16.65 -17.59
N THR A 341 7.07 16.06 -17.87
CA THR A 341 6.26 15.37 -16.87
C THR A 341 6.48 13.86 -16.98
N ILE A 342 6.65 13.19 -15.85
CA ILE A 342 6.60 11.73 -15.82
C ILE A 342 5.24 11.29 -15.28
N LEU A 343 4.51 10.51 -16.10
CA LEU A 343 3.28 9.83 -15.71
C LEU A 343 3.57 8.38 -15.43
N CYS A 344 2.88 7.78 -14.47
CA CYS A 344 2.92 6.34 -14.22
C CYS A 344 1.53 5.74 -14.38
N LEU A 345 1.37 4.82 -15.32
CA LEU A 345 0.17 4.03 -15.52
C LEU A 345 0.35 2.67 -14.83
N GLU A 346 -0.62 2.27 -14.00
CA GLU A 346 -0.55 1.06 -13.19
C GLU A 346 -1.50 0.00 -13.71
N TYR A 347 -0.96 -1.21 -13.86
CA TYR A 347 -1.67 -2.41 -14.30
C TYR A 347 -1.47 -3.54 -13.29
N TRP A 348 -2.50 -4.33 -13.04
CA TRP A 348 -2.46 -5.42 -12.08
C TRP A 348 -2.75 -6.76 -12.75
N CYS A 349 -1.93 -7.77 -12.45
CA CYS A 349 -2.02 -9.09 -13.05
C CYS A 349 -1.56 -10.18 -12.09
N TYR A 350 -1.83 -11.44 -12.44
CA TYR A 350 -1.24 -12.61 -11.79
C TYR A 350 0.03 -13.04 -12.52
N ASP A 351 0.85 -13.90 -11.88
CA ASP A 351 2.02 -14.51 -12.52
C ASP A 351 1.63 -15.35 -13.76
N SER A 352 0.43 -15.94 -13.75
CA SER A 352 -0.13 -16.73 -14.81
C SER A 352 -0.70 -15.93 -15.99
N ASP A 353 -0.92 -14.63 -15.81
CA ASP A 353 -1.48 -13.80 -16.87
C ASP A 353 -0.43 -13.52 -17.95
N PRO A 354 -0.74 -13.69 -19.26
CA PRO A 354 0.18 -13.35 -20.35
C PRO A 354 0.68 -11.90 -20.26
N PHE A 355 -0.09 -11.04 -19.62
CA PHE A 355 0.24 -9.65 -19.38
C PHE A 355 1.51 -9.46 -18.52
N TRP A 356 1.77 -10.38 -17.57
CA TRP A 356 2.96 -10.34 -16.71
C TRP A 356 4.27 -10.50 -17.49
N THR A 357 4.25 -11.31 -18.55
CA THR A 357 5.41 -11.61 -19.40
C THR A 357 5.47 -10.82 -20.69
N MET A 358 4.47 -9.94 -20.95
CA MET A 358 4.43 -9.09 -22.15
C MET A 358 5.69 -8.24 -22.24
N ASP A 359 6.25 -8.08 -23.41
CA ASP A 359 7.47 -7.30 -23.61
C ASP A 359 7.28 -5.79 -23.28
N GLU A 360 8.40 -5.13 -22.98
CA GLU A 360 8.38 -3.74 -22.54
C GLU A 360 7.81 -2.80 -23.61
N SER A 361 8.14 -3.02 -24.87
CA SER A 361 7.68 -2.18 -25.99
C SER A 361 6.18 -2.26 -26.17
N SER A 362 5.59 -3.44 -26.09
CA SER A 362 4.14 -3.65 -26.17
C SER A 362 3.40 -2.99 -25.01
N LEU A 363 3.95 -3.09 -23.78
CA LEU A 363 3.38 -2.42 -22.60
C LEU A 363 3.43 -0.89 -22.73
N ILE A 364 4.54 -0.33 -23.21
CA ILE A 364 4.68 1.10 -23.45
C ILE A 364 3.70 1.56 -24.54
N ALA A 365 3.59 0.84 -25.66
CA ALA A 365 2.66 1.17 -26.75
C ALA A 365 1.21 1.16 -26.25
N MET A 366 0.84 0.17 -25.43
CA MET A 366 -0.49 0.09 -24.83
C MET A 366 -0.75 1.26 -23.90
N ALA A 367 0.18 1.56 -22.98
CA ALA A 367 0.04 2.67 -22.04
C ALA A 367 -0.04 4.03 -22.76
N THR A 368 0.74 4.22 -23.82
CA THR A 368 0.69 5.40 -24.69
C THR A 368 -0.68 5.53 -25.35
N LYS A 369 -1.21 4.45 -25.90
CA LYS A 369 -2.56 4.44 -26.49
C LYS A 369 -3.62 4.78 -25.45
N GLU A 370 -3.54 4.21 -24.25
CA GLU A 370 -4.53 4.43 -23.19
C GLU A 370 -4.49 5.86 -22.65
N ILE A 371 -3.32 6.46 -22.46
CA ILE A 371 -3.23 7.86 -21.99
C ILE A 371 -3.82 8.82 -23.03
N HIS A 372 -3.59 8.59 -24.32
CA HIS A 372 -4.22 9.37 -25.41
C HIS A 372 -5.74 9.19 -25.41
N GLN A 373 -6.26 7.97 -25.20
CA GLN A 373 -7.71 7.72 -25.12
C GLN A 373 -8.39 8.48 -23.97
N THR A 374 -7.66 8.78 -22.89
CA THR A 374 -8.21 9.62 -21.80
C THR A 374 -8.37 11.09 -22.20
N GLY A 375 -7.67 11.55 -23.24
CA GLY A 375 -7.58 12.95 -23.63
C GLY A 375 -6.72 13.82 -22.73
N LEU A 376 -5.95 13.22 -21.81
CA LEU A 376 -5.07 13.94 -20.87
C LEU A 376 -3.75 14.35 -21.52
N VAL A 377 -3.30 13.61 -22.54
CA VAL A 377 -2.04 13.82 -23.26
C VAL A 377 -2.31 13.72 -24.75
N ALA A 378 -1.75 14.63 -25.53
CA ALA A 378 -1.87 14.60 -27.00
C ALA A 378 -0.95 13.54 -27.62
N ASP A 379 -1.26 13.11 -28.85
CA ASP A 379 -0.65 11.93 -29.49
C ASP A 379 0.87 12.05 -29.71
N ASP A 380 1.41 13.26 -29.87
CA ASP A 380 2.83 13.53 -30.14
C ASP A 380 3.66 13.84 -28.88
N GLN A 381 3.04 13.90 -27.72
CA GLN A 381 3.69 14.36 -26.48
C GLN A 381 4.46 13.25 -25.73
N VAL A 382 4.18 11.96 -25.96
CA VAL A 382 4.93 10.87 -25.29
C VAL A 382 6.28 10.67 -25.99
N LYS A 383 7.38 10.86 -25.26
CA LYS A 383 8.75 10.81 -25.80
C LYS A 383 9.47 9.50 -25.48
N ALA A 384 9.25 8.96 -24.32
CA ALA A 384 9.89 7.72 -23.88
C ALA A 384 8.99 6.94 -22.89
N GLY A 385 9.30 5.68 -22.73
CA GLY A 385 8.63 4.82 -21.73
C GLY A 385 9.61 3.91 -21.02
N LYS A 386 9.23 3.49 -19.79
CA LYS A 386 9.97 2.54 -18.97
C LYS A 386 8.99 1.64 -18.23
N VAL A 387 9.26 0.34 -18.19
CA VAL A 387 8.43 -0.63 -17.46
C VAL A 387 9.15 -1.13 -16.23
N ILE A 388 8.45 -1.18 -15.10
CA ILE A 388 8.91 -1.81 -13.86
C ILE A 388 7.86 -2.80 -13.40
N ARG A 389 8.28 -4.02 -13.12
CA ARG A 389 7.44 -5.10 -12.59
C ARG A 389 7.66 -5.25 -11.11
N VAL A 390 6.60 -5.19 -10.34
CA VAL A 390 6.63 -5.35 -8.88
C VAL A 390 5.79 -6.59 -8.53
N PRO A 391 6.43 -7.69 -8.14
CA PRO A 391 5.72 -8.91 -7.80
C PRO A 391 5.03 -8.82 -6.44
N LYS A 392 3.93 -9.55 -6.28
CA LYS A 392 3.23 -9.78 -4.99
C LYS A 392 2.79 -8.50 -4.25
N CYS A 393 2.35 -7.46 -5.00
CA CYS A 393 2.00 -6.16 -4.42
C CYS A 393 0.78 -6.18 -3.51
N TYR A 394 -0.22 -7.00 -3.83
CA TYR A 394 -1.52 -7.00 -3.17
C TYR A 394 -1.93 -8.40 -2.74
N PRO A 395 -2.11 -8.67 -1.43
CA PRO A 395 -2.73 -9.91 -0.98
C PRO A 395 -4.18 -9.94 -1.44
N VAL A 396 -4.64 -11.05 -2.02
CA VAL A 396 -6.00 -11.19 -2.57
C VAL A 396 -6.92 -11.75 -1.49
N TYR A 397 -7.94 -11.00 -1.12
CA TYR A 397 -8.94 -11.41 -0.15
C TYR A 397 -10.11 -12.11 -0.86
N ALA A 398 -9.84 -13.26 -1.47
CA ALA A 398 -10.89 -14.11 -2.02
C ALA A 398 -11.78 -14.67 -0.91
N THR A 399 -13.06 -14.89 -1.20
CA THR A 399 -14.01 -15.47 -0.25
C THR A 399 -13.43 -16.74 0.38
N GLY A 400 -13.41 -16.78 1.70
CA GLY A 400 -12.86 -17.90 2.46
C GLY A 400 -11.33 -17.91 2.62
N TYR A 401 -10.61 -16.87 2.24
CA TYR A 401 -9.15 -16.77 2.41
C TYR A 401 -8.71 -16.97 3.87
N ARG A 402 -9.53 -16.54 4.85
CA ARG A 402 -9.23 -16.64 6.28
C ARG A 402 -9.03 -18.09 6.74
N LYS A 403 -9.79 -19.05 6.20
CA LYS A 403 -9.62 -20.48 6.54
C LYS A 403 -8.25 -21.03 6.15
N HIS A 404 -7.54 -20.33 5.24
CA HIS A 404 -6.17 -20.66 4.84
C HIS A 404 -5.14 -19.79 5.56
N LEU A 405 -5.45 -18.52 5.83
CA LEU A 405 -4.54 -17.62 6.51
C LEU A 405 -4.41 -17.96 8.01
N GLU A 406 -5.52 -18.18 8.72
CA GLU A 406 -5.53 -18.38 10.17
C GLU A 406 -4.69 -19.58 10.65
N PRO A 407 -4.69 -20.76 9.99
CA PRO A 407 -3.80 -21.85 10.38
C PRO A 407 -2.31 -21.52 10.20
N VAL A 408 -1.97 -20.77 9.15
CA VAL A 408 -0.58 -20.33 8.88
C VAL A 408 -0.17 -19.27 9.91
N GLU A 409 -1.02 -18.28 10.17
CA GLU A 409 -0.80 -17.25 11.18
C GLU A 409 -0.55 -17.87 12.56
N LYS A 410 -1.45 -18.76 12.99
CA LYS A 410 -1.32 -19.44 14.27
C LYS A 410 -0.01 -20.23 14.37
N TYR A 411 0.30 -21.01 13.33
CA TYR A 411 1.54 -21.80 13.29
C TYR A 411 2.77 -20.90 13.41
N LEU A 412 2.85 -19.82 12.62
CA LEU A 412 3.99 -18.90 12.65
C LEU A 412 4.10 -18.10 13.95
N SER A 413 2.97 -17.77 14.58
CA SER A 413 2.92 -17.06 15.86
C SER A 413 3.43 -17.91 17.03
N ASP A 414 3.23 -19.23 16.96
CA ASP A 414 3.65 -20.17 18.01
C ASP A 414 5.15 -20.53 17.92
N LEU A 415 5.86 -20.11 16.87
CA LEU A 415 7.26 -20.43 16.66
C LEU A 415 8.19 -19.50 17.46
N PRO A 416 9.01 -20.01 18.38
CA PRO A 416 9.94 -19.18 19.13
C PRO A 416 11.06 -18.66 18.20
N GLY A 417 11.53 -17.44 18.46
CA GLY A 417 12.62 -16.83 17.71
C GLY A 417 12.24 -16.30 16.33
N LEU A 418 10.94 -16.25 15.99
CA LEU A 418 10.43 -15.69 14.74
C LEU A 418 9.37 -14.63 15.00
N SER A 419 9.47 -13.50 14.29
CA SER A 419 8.39 -12.51 14.18
C SER A 419 8.09 -12.26 12.70
N VAL A 420 6.82 -12.24 12.34
CA VAL A 420 6.38 -11.99 10.95
C VAL A 420 5.66 -10.66 10.90
N ILE A 421 6.13 -9.74 10.03
CA ILE A 421 5.66 -8.36 9.98
C ILE A 421 5.48 -7.87 8.53
N GLY A 422 4.86 -6.70 8.41
CA GLY A 422 4.73 -5.98 7.15
C GLY A 422 3.61 -6.48 6.26
N ARG A 423 3.42 -5.77 5.15
CA ARG A 423 2.33 -5.99 4.19
C ARG A 423 2.29 -7.40 3.63
N TYR A 424 3.44 -7.92 3.26
CA TYR A 424 3.57 -9.23 2.62
C TYR A 424 3.67 -10.36 3.63
N GLY A 425 4.40 -10.13 4.72
CA GLY A 425 4.58 -11.12 5.77
C GLY A 425 3.29 -11.44 6.49
N ALA A 426 2.50 -10.44 6.84
CA ALA A 426 1.23 -10.63 7.51
C ALA A 426 0.03 -10.80 6.56
N PHE A 427 0.23 -10.89 5.25
CA PHE A 427 -0.85 -10.99 4.25
C PHE A 427 -1.92 -9.89 4.42
N LYS A 428 -1.48 -8.64 4.62
CA LYS A 428 -2.37 -7.49 4.88
C LYS A 428 -2.19 -6.38 3.86
N TYR A 429 -3.29 -5.70 3.55
CA TYR A 429 -3.27 -4.51 2.70
C TYR A 429 -2.83 -3.27 3.52
N ASN A 430 -1.63 -3.32 4.07
CA ASN A 430 -1.04 -2.26 4.87
C ASN A 430 -0.52 -1.09 4.01
N ASN A 431 -0.65 0.13 4.51
CA ASN A 431 0.09 1.29 4.04
C ASN A 431 1.44 1.37 4.76
N GLN A 432 2.23 2.43 4.49
CA GLN A 432 3.54 2.62 5.09
C GLN A 432 3.46 2.71 6.62
N ASP A 433 2.50 3.48 7.15
CA ASP A 433 2.27 3.70 8.58
C ASP A 433 2.03 2.39 9.35
N HIS A 434 1.15 1.52 8.83
CA HIS A 434 0.90 0.21 9.44
C HIS A 434 2.15 -0.69 9.40
N SER A 435 2.91 -0.64 8.31
CA SER A 435 4.14 -1.42 8.18
C SER A 435 5.21 -0.92 9.16
N ILE A 436 5.36 0.39 9.32
CA ILE A 436 6.24 1.01 10.31
C ILE A 436 5.81 0.61 11.72
N LEU A 437 4.51 0.71 12.03
CA LEU A 437 3.98 0.33 13.34
C LEU A 437 4.29 -1.14 13.68
N MET A 438 4.09 -2.05 12.74
CA MET A 438 4.45 -3.46 12.94
C MET A 438 5.93 -3.64 13.27
N GLY A 439 6.81 -2.88 12.61
CA GLY A 439 8.25 -2.87 12.91
C GLY A 439 8.55 -2.37 14.31
N LEU A 440 7.95 -1.26 14.73
CA LEU A 440 8.09 -0.70 16.09
C LEU A 440 7.66 -1.70 17.16
N LEU A 441 6.48 -2.32 16.98
CA LEU A 441 5.94 -3.28 17.96
C LEU A 441 6.76 -4.58 18.01
N ALA A 442 7.28 -5.05 16.88
CA ALA A 442 8.19 -6.20 16.86
C ALA A 442 9.50 -5.90 17.61
N ALA A 443 10.05 -4.70 17.43
CA ALA A 443 11.23 -4.25 18.19
C ALA A 443 10.94 -4.13 19.69
N GLU A 444 9.77 -3.63 20.09
CA GLU A 444 9.36 -3.58 21.51
C GLU A 444 9.18 -4.97 22.12
N ASN A 445 8.60 -5.92 21.40
CA ASN A 445 8.48 -7.30 21.87
C ASN A 445 9.85 -7.90 22.20
N ILE A 446 10.87 -7.62 21.38
CA ILE A 446 12.23 -8.14 21.58
C ILE A 446 13.00 -7.35 22.64
N SER A 447 13.00 -6.02 22.58
CA SER A 447 13.86 -5.17 23.39
C SER A 447 13.31 -4.89 24.78
N LYS A 448 11.98 -4.82 24.92
CA LYS A 448 11.28 -4.50 26.17
C LYS A 448 10.56 -5.70 26.79
N GLY A 449 10.52 -6.85 26.10
CA GLY A 449 9.76 -8.03 26.52
C GLY A 449 8.24 -7.79 26.48
N ALA A 450 7.78 -6.90 25.61
CA ALA A 450 6.35 -6.70 25.35
C ALA A 450 5.75 -7.93 24.64
N SER A 451 4.42 -8.00 24.58
CA SER A 451 3.68 -9.09 23.96
C SER A 451 2.61 -8.55 23.00
N HIS A 452 2.99 -7.59 22.16
CA HIS A 452 2.09 -7.05 21.14
C HIS A 452 1.74 -8.12 20.12
N ASN A 453 0.44 -8.24 19.82
CA ASN A 453 0.02 -9.07 18.71
C ASN A 453 0.26 -8.35 17.38
N LEU A 454 1.27 -8.80 16.62
CA LEU A 454 1.66 -8.18 15.35
C LEU A 454 0.63 -8.40 14.25
N TRP A 455 -0.22 -9.42 14.39
CA TRP A 455 -1.26 -9.74 13.41
C TRP A 455 -2.53 -8.89 13.57
N ASP A 456 -2.72 -8.20 14.72
CA ASP A 456 -3.87 -7.33 14.95
C ASP A 456 -3.73 -5.93 14.35
N ILE A 457 -2.55 -5.59 13.80
CA ILE A 457 -2.33 -4.30 13.16
C ILE A 457 -3.09 -4.27 11.84
N ASN A 458 -4.18 -3.53 11.82
CA ASN A 458 -5.13 -3.41 10.73
C ASN A 458 -5.22 -1.98 10.22
N THR A 459 -5.67 -1.86 8.97
CA THR A 459 -6.26 -0.63 8.42
C THR A 459 -7.57 -0.25 9.16
N ASP A 460 -8.04 -1.12 10.08
CA ASP A 460 -9.28 -0.98 10.87
C ASP A 460 -9.15 -0.16 12.14
N TYR A 461 -7.93 0.20 12.57
CA TYR A 461 -7.80 1.15 13.65
C TYR A 461 -8.60 2.39 13.26
N GLU A 462 -9.66 2.63 14.00
CA GLU A 462 -10.36 3.91 13.91
C GLU A 462 -9.29 4.99 14.00
N TYR A 463 -9.12 5.74 12.92
CA TYR A 463 -8.31 6.94 12.94
C TYR A 463 -8.99 7.93 13.91
N GLN A 464 -8.81 7.70 15.21
CA GLN A 464 -8.93 8.77 16.16
C GLN A 464 -7.73 9.67 15.86
N GLU A 465 -8.01 10.80 15.25
CA GLU A 465 -7.02 11.79 14.87
C GLU A 465 -6.41 12.39 16.14
N SER A 466 -5.56 11.62 16.83
CA SER A 466 -4.89 12.06 18.04
C SER A 466 -3.69 12.95 17.75
N CYS A 467 -3.09 12.80 16.60
CA CYS A 467 -1.99 13.65 16.14
C CYS A 467 -1.85 13.59 14.60
N ARG A 468 -1.20 14.62 14.03
CA ARG A 468 -0.86 14.68 12.60
C ARG A 468 0.46 15.40 12.36
N ILE A 469 1.10 15.09 11.24
CA ILE A 469 2.24 15.87 10.75
C ILE A 469 1.70 17.15 10.09
N THR A 470 2.38 18.24 10.38
CA THR A 470 2.16 19.56 9.78
C THR A 470 3.45 20.08 9.17
N ALA A 471 3.43 21.23 8.50
CA ALA A 471 4.64 21.86 7.96
C ALA A 471 5.70 22.21 9.01
N THR A 472 5.32 22.29 10.28
CA THR A 472 6.21 22.64 11.42
C THR A 472 6.51 21.45 12.33
N GLY A 473 6.10 20.24 11.95
CA GLY A 473 6.31 19.01 12.75
C GLY A 473 5.00 18.41 13.26
N LEU A 474 5.05 17.76 14.44
CA LEU A 474 3.91 17.07 15.02
C LEU A 474 2.92 18.04 15.67
N SER A 475 1.66 17.94 15.31
CA SER A 475 0.55 18.64 15.96
C SER A 475 -0.39 17.65 16.64
N TRP A 476 -0.75 17.95 17.90
CA TRP A 476 -1.72 17.17 18.66
C TRP A 476 -3.11 17.81 18.51
N GLU A 477 -4.13 17.01 18.27
CA GLU A 477 -5.49 17.51 18.39
C GLU A 477 -5.87 17.56 19.88
N ASN A 478 -6.24 18.75 20.33
CA ASN A 478 -6.75 18.90 21.70
C ASN A 478 -8.04 18.07 21.81
N GLN A 479 -8.05 17.13 22.75
CA GLN A 479 -9.29 16.49 23.20
C GLN A 479 -10.11 17.60 23.91
N SER A 480 -11.01 18.25 23.15
CA SER A 480 -11.99 19.18 23.68
C SER A 480 -13.34 18.45 23.84
#